data_b1ff21249c4f669460eabb403efe90ef
#
_entry.id   b1ff21249c4f669460eabb403efe90ef
#
_cell.length_a   1.000
_cell.length_b   1.000
_cell.length_c   1.000
_cell.angle_alpha   90.00
_cell.angle_beta   90.00
_cell.angle_gamma   90.00
#
_symmetry.space_group_name_H-M   'P 1'
#
loop_
_entity.id
_entity.type
_entity.pdbx_description
1 polymer ?
#
loop_
_entity_poly.entity_id
_entity_poly.type
_entity_poly.pdbx_seq_one_letter_code
_entity_poly.pdbx_strand_id
1 'polypeptide(L)'
;AGFWSKDEIMAHSWNGGEFVSQLVFWLALVAIFMTAFYIFRALFMTFEGEFKGGAEADPAVAHGGESHLAESPAVMVVPLVLLGIAAVLAGFLANPITDLGLIPIHWMTHFLDEGPVTVATEHFNTGLAALTSLIAAAGILLAYLMYGSRRISAQRLTERLKAPHVLLSRKYYFDELYEDYLVTRFIYGTLARGLDWADKSIIDRLVNTIGWLGANIGGTIRQAQTGQLQGYGVAISVGILFILGLYLFFL
;
A
#
# COMPACT_ATOMS: atom_id res chain seq x y z
N ALA A 1 22.92 8.36 -7.78
CA ALA A 1 22.37 7.49 -8.83
C ALA A 1 21.15 8.12 -9.53
N GLY A 2 20.12 8.55 -8.78
CA GLY A 2 18.86 9.06 -9.35
C GLY A 2 18.99 10.29 -10.25
N PHE A 3 20.01 11.11 -10.10
CA PHE A 3 20.32 12.23 -10.99
C PHE A 3 20.59 11.72 -12.42
N TRP A 4 21.49 10.75 -12.55
CA TRP A 4 21.92 10.20 -13.85
C TRP A 4 20.76 9.55 -14.62
N SER A 5 19.98 8.70 -13.95
CA SER A 5 18.85 8.02 -14.60
C SER A 5 17.76 9.00 -15.04
N LYS A 6 17.52 10.07 -14.26
CA LYS A 6 16.54 11.10 -14.64
C LYS A 6 17.00 11.92 -15.84
N ASP A 7 18.28 12.30 -15.90
CA ASP A 7 18.81 13.04 -17.03
C ASP A 7 18.78 12.22 -18.32
N GLU A 8 19.05 10.93 -18.27
CA GLU A 8 18.95 10.03 -19.42
C GLU A 8 17.52 9.91 -19.94
N ILE A 9 16.53 9.74 -19.03
CA ILE A 9 15.10 9.75 -19.37
C ILE A 9 14.70 11.09 -20.00
N MET A 10 15.18 12.21 -19.45
CA MET A 10 14.89 13.54 -19.97
C MET A 10 15.48 13.77 -21.35
N ALA A 11 16.71 13.32 -21.58
CA ALA A 11 17.37 13.41 -22.90
C ALA A 11 16.62 12.59 -23.94
N HIS A 12 16.25 11.36 -23.60
CA HIS A 12 15.48 10.50 -24.49
C HIS A 12 14.09 11.10 -24.82
N SER A 13 13.40 11.61 -23.81
CA SER A 13 12.08 12.24 -24.00
C SER A 13 12.15 13.52 -24.84
N TRP A 14 13.25 14.28 -24.73
CA TRP A 14 13.48 15.48 -25.55
C TRP A 14 13.75 15.13 -27.01
N ASN A 15 14.59 14.12 -27.25
CA ASN A 15 14.99 13.69 -28.59
C ASN A 15 13.91 12.91 -29.35
N GLY A 16 12.92 12.35 -28.65
CA GLY A 16 11.90 11.47 -29.23
C GLY A 16 10.97 12.12 -30.25
N GLY A 17 10.87 13.45 -30.28
CA GLY A 17 10.15 14.23 -31.30
C GLY A 17 8.63 14.04 -31.38
N GLU A 18 8.08 12.99 -30.78
CA GLU A 18 6.65 12.70 -30.75
C GLU A 18 5.92 13.52 -29.69
N PHE A 19 4.62 13.77 -29.90
CA PHE A 19 3.78 14.52 -28.94
C PHE A 19 3.82 13.92 -27.53
N VAL A 20 3.78 12.60 -27.44
CA VAL A 20 3.82 11.90 -26.13
C VAL A 20 5.17 12.11 -25.44
N SER A 21 6.28 12.01 -26.16
CA SER A 21 7.64 12.26 -25.63
C SER A 21 7.79 13.70 -25.11
N GLN A 22 7.29 14.67 -25.86
CA GLN A 22 7.28 16.07 -25.44
C GLN A 22 6.41 16.30 -24.20
N LEU A 23 5.23 15.66 -24.12
CA LEU A 23 4.37 15.73 -22.95
C LEU A 23 5.07 15.16 -21.72
N VAL A 24 5.70 13.98 -21.85
CA VAL A 24 6.49 13.33 -20.77
C VAL A 24 7.61 14.24 -20.31
N PHE A 25 8.33 14.88 -21.22
CA PHE A 25 9.40 15.83 -20.89
C PHE A 25 8.90 16.98 -20.00
N TRP A 26 7.83 17.66 -20.40
CA TRP A 26 7.28 18.79 -19.63
C TRP A 26 6.71 18.36 -18.28
N LEU A 27 6.02 17.21 -18.23
CA LEU A 27 5.53 16.65 -16.95
C LEU A 27 6.68 16.27 -16.02
N ALA A 28 7.77 15.72 -16.57
CA ALA A 28 8.96 15.38 -15.80
C ALA A 28 9.66 16.61 -15.23
N LEU A 29 9.75 17.72 -15.99
CA LEU A 29 10.28 19.01 -15.45
C LEU A 29 9.47 19.51 -14.26
N VAL A 30 8.13 19.48 -14.36
CA VAL A 30 7.25 19.84 -13.24
C VAL A 30 7.46 18.90 -12.06
N ALA A 31 7.59 17.59 -12.31
CA ALA A 31 7.82 16.58 -11.28
C ALA A 31 9.17 16.79 -10.57
N ILE A 32 10.23 17.17 -11.28
CA ILE A 32 11.54 17.48 -10.70
C ILE A 32 11.42 18.66 -9.71
N PHE A 33 10.75 19.74 -10.13
CA PHE A 33 10.50 20.89 -9.26
C PHE A 33 9.72 20.52 -8.01
N MET A 34 8.59 19.82 -8.19
CA MET A 34 7.72 19.40 -7.09
C MET A 34 8.41 18.43 -6.14
N THR A 35 9.20 17.50 -6.67
CA THR A 35 9.96 16.51 -5.87
C THR A 35 10.98 17.20 -4.98
N ALA A 36 11.77 18.10 -5.54
CA ALA A 36 12.74 18.89 -4.79
C ALA A 36 12.03 19.73 -3.69
N PHE A 37 10.93 20.36 -4.04
CA PHE A 37 10.14 21.16 -3.11
C PHE A 37 9.59 20.33 -1.94
N TYR A 38 8.91 19.19 -2.19
CA TYR A 38 8.28 18.45 -1.10
C TYR A 38 9.30 17.77 -0.19
N ILE A 39 10.42 17.28 -0.73
CA ILE A 39 11.48 16.67 0.09
C ILE A 39 12.08 17.71 1.05
N PHE A 40 12.42 18.88 0.54
CA PHE A 40 12.99 19.95 1.37
C PHE A 40 11.94 20.59 2.30
N ARG A 41 10.68 20.65 1.89
CA ARG A 41 9.59 20.98 2.81
C ARG A 41 9.56 20.02 4.01
N ALA A 42 9.60 18.72 3.75
CA ALA A 42 9.62 17.71 4.81
C ALA A 42 10.84 17.88 5.72
N LEU A 43 12.03 18.13 5.13
CA LEU A 43 13.27 18.36 5.86
C LEU A 43 13.17 19.60 6.77
N PHE A 44 12.77 20.74 6.22
CA PHE A 44 12.66 21.97 7.01
C PHE A 44 11.59 21.90 8.09
N MET A 45 10.46 21.21 7.83
CA MET A 45 9.41 21.03 8.84
C MET A 45 9.79 20.06 9.94
N THR A 46 10.69 19.11 9.68
CA THR A 46 11.10 18.09 10.64
C THR A 46 12.31 18.54 11.47
N PHE A 47 13.31 19.14 10.84
CA PHE A 47 14.60 19.41 11.46
C PHE A 47 14.85 20.88 11.79
N GLU A 48 14.07 21.80 11.23
CA GLU A 48 14.26 23.23 11.49
C GLU A 48 13.11 23.81 12.31
N GLY A 49 13.43 24.70 13.25
CA GLY A 49 12.49 25.39 14.09
C GLY A 49 12.62 25.05 15.57
N GLU A 50 11.65 25.51 16.37
CA GLU A 50 11.62 25.20 17.80
C GLU A 50 11.24 23.73 18.01
N PHE A 51 11.92 23.06 18.92
CA PHE A 51 11.63 21.69 19.29
C PHE A 51 10.24 21.59 19.92
N LYS A 52 9.36 20.81 19.31
CA LYS A 52 7.94 20.65 19.73
C LYS A 52 7.63 19.24 20.23
N GLY A 53 8.62 18.36 20.29
CA GLY A 53 8.44 16.96 20.66
C GLY A 53 8.84 16.66 22.10
N GLY A 54 8.42 15.53 22.62
CA GLY A 54 8.93 14.86 23.80
C GLY A 54 8.05 14.93 25.03
N ALA A 55 7.66 16.11 25.51
CA ALA A 55 6.97 16.21 26.79
C ALA A 55 5.49 15.78 26.77
N GLU A 56 4.78 16.04 25.68
CA GLU A 56 3.35 15.71 25.56
C GLU A 56 3.09 14.35 24.85
N ALA A 57 4.07 13.85 24.07
CA ALA A 57 3.91 12.66 23.27
C ALA A 57 4.46 11.38 23.93
N ASP A 58 5.32 11.48 24.94
CA ASP A 58 5.91 10.35 25.63
C ASP A 58 5.30 10.18 27.03
N PRO A 59 4.56 9.07 27.31
CA PRO A 59 3.99 8.78 28.62
C PRO A 59 5.03 8.74 29.76
N ALA A 60 6.28 8.40 29.45
CA ALA A 60 7.38 8.38 30.44
C ALA A 60 7.74 9.80 30.91
N VAL A 61 7.63 10.81 30.04
CA VAL A 61 7.89 12.21 30.35
C VAL A 61 6.72 12.85 31.10
N ALA A 62 5.48 12.41 30.81
CA ALA A 62 4.29 12.84 31.54
C ALA A 62 4.33 12.48 33.05
N HIS A 63 5.18 11.52 33.45
CA HIS A 63 5.42 11.13 34.82
C HIS A 63 6.67 11.78 35.47
N GLY A 64 7.20 12.85 34.89
CA GLY A 64 8.32 13.62 35.43
C GLY A 64 9.71 13.11 35.07
N GLY A 65 9.82 12.25 34.04
CA GLY A 65 11.09 11.85 33.48
C GLY A 65 11.64 12.91 32.51
N GLU A 66 12.95 13.16 32.53
CA GLU A 66 13.61 14.01 31.56
C GLU A 66 13.62 13.31 30.18
N SER A 67 13.15 13.98 29.12
CA SER A 67 13.28 13.44 27.76
C SER A 67 14.75 13.50 27.36
N HIS A 68 15.42 12.37 27.39
CA HIS A 68 16.80 12.27 26.90
C HIS A 68 16.79 12.27 25.36
N LEU A 69 17.01 13.44 24.78
CA LEU A 69 17.33 13.58 23.37
C LEU A 69 18.78 13.15 23.17
N ALA A 70 18.97 11.86 22.95
CA ALA A 70 20.29 11.31 22.63
C ALA A 70 20.45 11.16 21.11
N GLU A 71 21.64 11.48 20.62
CA GLU A 71 22.02 11.17 19.23
C GLU A 71 21.96 9.66 18.98
N SER A 72 21.63 9.29 17.74
CA SER A 72 21.55 7.89 17.35
C SER A 72 22.93 7.21 17.51
N PRO A 73 22.97 5.95 18.01
CA PRO A 73 24.23 5.25 18.22
C PRO A 73 24.98 5.02 16.89
N ALA A 74 26.32 4.98 16.96
CA ALA A 74 27.18 4.84 15.78
C ALA A 74 26.83 3.61 14.91
N VAL A 75 26.32 2.53 15.52
CA VAL A 75 25.88 1.32 14.81
C VAL A 75 24.74 1.62 13.81
N MET A 76 23.91 2.63 14.07
CA MET A 76 22.85 3.07 13.16
C MET A 76 23.36 4.12 12.17
N VAL A 77 24.23 5.02 12.61
CA VAL A 77 24.70 6.14 11.79
C VAL A 77 25.70 5.69 10.71
N VAL A 78 26.64 4.80 11.05
CA VAL A 78 27.69 4.34 10.11
C VAL A 78 27.11 3.69 8.85
N PRO A 79 26.15 2.75 8.90
CA PRO A 79 25.53 2.21 7.70
C PRO A 79 24.84 3.28 6.85
N LEU A 80 24.16 4.25 7.47
CA LEU A 80 23.49 5.35 6.75
C LEU A 80 24.48 6.25 6.02
N VAL A 81 25.60 6.57 6.65
CA VAL A 81 26.67 7.35 6.02
C VAL A 81 27.28 6.59 4.84
N LEU A 82 27.57 5.30 5.00
CA LEU A 82 28.09 4.46 3.92
C LEU A 82 27.11 4.37 2.74
N LEU A 83 25.83 4.17 3.01
CA LEU A 83 24.78 4.18 2.00
C LEU A 83 24.64 5.55 1.34
N GLY A 84 24.76 6.63 2.08
CA GLY A 84 24.77 8.01 1.56
C GLY A 84 25.92 8.24 0.59
N ILE A 85 27.13 7.85 0.95
CA ILE A 85 28.31 7.91 0.08
C ILE A 85 28.09 7.05 -1.18
N ALA A 86 27.64 5.81 -1.01
CA ALA A 86 27.34 4.93 -2.14
C ALA A 86 26.27 5.50 -3.07
N ALA A 87 25.22 6.13 -2.54
CA ALA A 87 24.17 6.77 -3.34
C ALA A 87 24.69 7.93 -4.20
N VAL A 88 25.65 8.70 -3.71
CA VAL A 88 26.31 9.76 -4.48
C VAL A 88 27.22 9.17 -5.55
N LEU A 89 28.05 8.19 -5.19
CA LEU A 89 29.10 7.66 -6.09
C LEU A 89 28.55 6.68 -7.14
N ALA A 90 27.49 5.95 -6.84
CA ALA A 90 26.97 4.89 -7.71
C ALA A 90 26.63 5.35 -9.13
N GLY A 91 26.12 6.58 -9.28
CA GLY A 91 25.83 7.14 -10.61
C GLY A 91 27.09 7.38 -11.45
N PHE A 92 28.15 7.89 -10.83
CA PHE A 92 29.44 8.09 -11.49
C PHE A 92 30.13 6.77 -11.85
N LEU A 93 29.92 5.73 -11.03
CA LEU A 93 30.48 4.40 -11.28
C LEU A 93 29.70 3.65 -12.36
N ALA A 94 28.39 3.78 -12.38
CA ALA A 94 27.53 3.08 -13.35
C ALA A 94 27.63 3.64 -14.77
N ASN A 95 27.59 4.98 -14.90
CA ASN A 95 27.67 5.69 -16.18
C ASN A 95 28.62 6.91 -16.05
N PRO A 96 29.92 6.71 -16.07
CA PRO A 96 30.87 7.82 -15.99
C PRO A 96 30.74 8.73 -17.23
N ILE A 97 30.87 10.04 -17.02
CA ILE A 97 30.84 11.05 -18.09
C ILE A 97 32.11 10.96 -18.98
N THR A 98 33.19 10.51 -18.37
CA THR A 98 34.50 10.33 -19.04
C THR A 98 35.04 8.96 -18.73
N ASP A 99 35.83 8.42 -19.64
CA ASP A 99 36.52 7.14 -19.40
C ASP A 99 37.46 7.27 -18.18
N LEU A 100 37.16 6.48 -17.14
CA LEU A 100 37.98 6.43 -15.92
C LEU A 100 39.11 5.39 -16.02
N GLY A 101 39.36 4.81 -17.19
CA GLY A 101 40.36 3.83 -17.45
C GLY A 101 40.08 2.42 -16.95
N LEU A 102 39.53 2.29 -15.75
CA LEU A 102 39.13 1.03 -15.17
C LEU A 102 37.63 0.73 -15.44
N ILE A 103 36.82 1.77 -15.65
CA ILE A 103 35.39 1.70 -15.88
C ILE A 103 35.11 2.43 -17.18
N PRO A 104 34.77 1.72 -18.27
CA PRO A 104 34.46 2.35 -19.55
C PRO A 104 33.15 3.13 -19.49
N ILE A 105 33.01 4.10 -20.38
CA ILE A 105 31.78 4.89 -20.53
C ILE A 105 30.63 3.93 -20.86
N HIS A 106 29.48 4.10 -20.19
CA HIS A 106 28.28 3.28 -20.38
C HIS A 106 28.45 1.78 -20.11
N TRP A 107 29.42 1.38 -19.25
CA TRP A 107 29.66 -0.06 -18.99
C TRP A 107 28.41 -0.77 -18.44
N MET A 108 27.61 -0.13 -17.60
CA MET A 108 26.38 -0.70 -17.09
C MET A 108 25.34 -0.87 -18.19
N THR A 109 25.22 0.08 -19.10
CA THR A 109 24.33 0.00 -20.26
C THR A 109 24.76 -1.14 -21.18
N HIS A 110 26.06 -1.27 -21.47
CA HIS A 110 26.59 -2.39 -22.24
C HIS A 110 26.38 -3.74 -21.56
N PHE A 111 26.54 -3.81 -20.25
CA PHE A 111 26.26 -5.02 -19.48
C PHE A 111 24.78 -5.43 -19.55
N LEU A 112 23.87 -4.48 -19.59
CA LEU A 112 22.44 -4.74 -19.74
C LEU A 112 22.02 -5.03 -21.19
N ASP A 113 22.78 -4.54 -22.17
CA ASP A 113 22.50 -4.71 -23.61
C ASP A 113 22.88 -6.13 -24.14
N GLU A 114 23.52 -6.97 -23.33
CA GLU A 114 23.70 -8.40 -23.65
C GLU A 114 22.38 -9.19 -23.68
N GLY A 115 21.24 -8.52 -23.43
CA GLY A 115 19.89 -9.06 -23.47
C GLY A 115 19.22 -8.92 -24.86
N PRO A 116 17.99 -9.44 -25.01
CA PRO A 116 17.23 -9.38 -26.27
C PRO A 116 16.71 -7.97 -26.63
N VAL A 117 16.94 -6.99 -25.80
CA VAL A 117 16.48 -5.60 -25.98
C VAL A 117 17.69 -4.69 -26.10
N THR A 118 17.89 -4.06 -27.27
CA THR A 118 18.92 -3.05 -27.47
C THR A 118 18.61 -1.80 -26.65
N VAL A 119 19.50 -1.44 -25.75
CA VAL A 119 19.36 -0.23 -24.91
C VAL A 119 20.02 0.95 -25.66
N ALA A 120 19.21 1.94 -26.03
CA ALA A 120 19.73 3.15 -26.67
C ALA A 120 20.61 3.92 -25.68
N THR A 121 21.87 4.15 -26.03
CA THR A 121 22.79 4.99 -25.26
C THR A 121 22.63 6.45 -25.69
N GLU A 122 22.13 7.28 -24.78
CA GLU A 122 22.05 8.72 -24.99
C GLU A 122 23.35 9.40 -24.48
N HIS A 123 23.88 10.32 -25.27
CA HIS A 123 24.99 11.13 -24.83
C HIS A 123 24.57 12.10 -23.72
N PHE A 124 25.41 12.23 -22.69
CA PHE A 124 25.14 13.15 -21.59
C PHE A 124 24.99 14.59 -22.09
N ASN A 125 23.80 15.16 -21.92
CA ASN A 125 23.47 16.50 -22.36
C ASN A 125 23.66 17.49 -21.21
N THR A 126 24.79 18.17 -21.19
CA THR A 126 25.12 19.18 -20.16
C THR A 126 24.10 20.31 -20.05
N GLY A 127 23.46 20.69 -21.16
CA GLY A 127 22.43 21.73 -21.17
C GLY A 127 21.16 21.29 -20.44
N LEU A 128 20.71 20.06 -20.68
CA LEU A 128 19.56 19.47 -19.97
C LEU A 128 19.88 19.25 -18.50
N ALA A 129 21.06 18.72 -18.17
CA ALA A 129 21.50 18.52 -16.79
C ALA A 129 21.58 19.85 -16.01
N ALA A 130 22.01 20.92 -16.64
CA ALA A 130 22.01 22.26 -16.05
C ALA A 130 20.58 22.77 -15.84
N LEU A 131 19.69 22.58 -16.81
CA LEU A 131 18.28 22.99 -16.72
C LEU A 131 17.55 22.25 -15.59
N THR A 132 17.68 20.92 -15.52
CA THR A 132 17.03 20.09 -14.49
C THR A 132 17.57 20.42 -13.09
N SER A 133 18.88 20.68 -12.97
CA SER A 133 19.51 21.13 -11.72
C SER A 133 19.02 22.50 -11.27
N LEU A 134 18.87 23.46 -12.19
CA LEU A 134 18.33 24.78 -11.88
C LEU A 134 16.88 24.70 -11.42
N ILE A 135 16.06 23.86 -12.06
CA ILE A 135 14.66 23.65 -11.69
C ILE A 135 14.58 23.00 -10.29
N ALA A 136 15.41 22.02 -10.00
CA ALA A 136 15.50 21.40 -8.68
C ALA A 136 15.94 22.44 -7.62
N ALA A 137 16.96 23.24 -7.90
CA ALA A 137 17.43 24.31 -7.02
C ALA A 137 16.33 25.37 -6.76
N ALA A 138 15.54 25.70 -7.77
CA ALA A 138 14.39 26.60 -7.60
C ALA A 138 13.32 26.01 -6.67
N GLY A 139 13.05 24.70 -6.76
CA GLY A 139 12.16 23.99 -5.84
C GLY A 139 12.67 24.01 -4.40
N ILE A 140 13.97 23.75 -4.19
CA ILE A 140 14.62 23.83 -2.88
C ILE A 140 14.54 25.25 -2.32
N LEU A 141 14.87 26.25 -3.13
CA LEU A 141 14.84 27.65 -2.72
C LEU A 141 13.42 28.07 -2.30
N LEU A 142 12.41 27.67 -3.05
CA LEU A 142 11.02 27.97 -2.69
C LEU A 142 10.65 27.29 -1.37
N ALA A 143 11.03 26.04 -1.16
CA ALA A 143 10.79 25.33 0.11
C ALA A 143 11.49 26.05 1.28
N TYR A 144 12.74 26.50 1.10
CA TYR A 144 13.46 27.28 2.10
C TYR A 144 12.77 28.62 2.42
N LEU A 145 12.33 29.35 1.40
CA LEU A 145 11.65 30.63 1.60
C LEU A 145 10.30 30.48 2.31
N MET A 146 9.61 29.36 2.13
CA MET A 146 8.31 29.10 2.76
C MET A 146 8.43 28.49 4.15
N TYR A 147 9.31 27.51 4.35
CA TYR A 147 9.35 26.69 5.56
C TYR A 147 10.61 26.92 6.43
N GLY A 148 11.76 27.21 5.84
CA GLY A 148 12.98 27.58 6.56
C GLY A 148 12.93 29.03 7.03
N SER A 149 13.08 29.98 6.11
CA SER A 149 13.10 31.41 6.44
C SER A 149 11.73 32.03 6.73
N ARG A 150 10.62 31.31 6.41
CA ARG A 150 9.23 31.75 6.62
C ARG A 150 8.89 33.11 6.00
N ARG A 151 9.61 33.53 4.98
CA ARG A 151 9.36 34.81 4.28
C ARG A 151 8.10 34.76 3.45
N ILE A 152 7.72 33.61 2.92
CA ILE A 152 6.50 33.38 2.15
C ILE A 152 5.54 32.58 3.00
N SER A 153 4.37 33.14 3.30
CA SER A 153 3.34 32.47 4.11
C SER A 153 2.61 31.42 3.27
N ALA A 154 2.71 30.14 3.68
CA ALA A 154 1.96 29.04 3.08
C ALA A 154 0.45 29.25 3.23
N GLN A 155 -0.02 29.86 4.34
CA GLN A 155 -1.42 30.16 4.58
C GLN A 155 -2.01 31.10 3.55
N ARG A 156 -1.31 32.18 3.20
CA ARG A 156 -1.76 33.13 2.16
C ARG A 156 -1.90 32.47 0.78
N LEU A 157 -1.00 31.53 0.48
CA LEU A 157 -1.05 30.77 -0.77
C LEU A 157 -2.27 29.83 -0.78
N THR A 158 -2.52 29.13 0.33
CA THR A 158 -3.70 28.27 0.51
C THR A 158 -5.01 29.06 0.36
N GLU A 159 -5.08 30.26 0.92
CA GLU A 159 -6.28 31.12 0.79
C GLU A 159 -6.53 31.59 -0.65
N ARG A 160 -5.47 31.84 -1.41
CA ARG A 160 -5.58 32.22 -2.83
C ARG A 160 -5.92 31.04 -3.74
N LEU A 161 -5.41 29.86 -3.41
CA LEU A 161 -5.55 28.64 -4.22
C LEU A 161 -6.48 27.63 -3.52
N LYS A 162 -7.65 28.08 -3.04
CA LYS A 162 -8.58 27.23 -2.27
C LYS A 162 -9.03 25.99 -3.05
N ALA A 163 -9.43 26.14 -4.31
CA ALA A 163 -9.96 25.02 -5.10
C ALA A 163 -8.90 23.90 -5.33
N PRO A 164 -7.70 24.18 -5.88
CA PRO A 164 -6.67 23.15 -6.00
C PRO A 164 -6.19 22.65 -4.63
N HIS A 165 -6.13 23.50 -3.61
CA HIS A 165 -5.75 23.05 -2.27
C HIS A 165 -6.74 22.02 -1.71
N VAL A 166 -8.05 22.25 -1.81
CA VAL A 166 -9.07 21.29 -1.36
C VAL A 166 -8.98 19.98 -2.14
N LEU A 167 -8.83 20.06 -3.47
CA LEU A 167 -8.68 18.89 -4.32
C LEU A 167 -7.47 18.03 -3.93
N LEU A 168 -6.32 18.68 -3.72
CA LEU A 168 -5.07 17.99 -3.34
C LEU A 168 -5.10 17.48 -1.90
N SER A 169 -5.66 18.26 -0.96
CA SER A 169 -5.76 17.85 0.46
C SER A 169 -6.70 16.68 0.66
N ARG A 170 -7.73 16.57 -0.18
CA ARG A 170 -8.63 15.41 -0.24
C ARG A 170 -8.16 14.32 -1.19
N LYS A 171 -6.88 14.34 -1.59
CA LYS A 171 -6.29 13.31 -2.46
C LYS A 171 -7.14 12.99 -3.69
N TYR A 172 -7.66 14.04 -4.33
CA TYR A 172 -8.56 13.95 -5.49
C TYR A 172 -9.86 13.18 -5.21
N TYR A 173 -10.30 13.11 -3.97
CA TYR A 173 -11.46 12.33 -3.49
C TYR A 173 -11.35 10.82 -3.75
N PHE A 174 -10.13 10.30 -3.90
CA PHE A 174 -9.93 8.86 -4.05
C PHE A 174 -10.30 8.09 -2.79
N ASP A 175 -9.99 8.62 -1.62
CA ASP A 175 -10.33 7.98 -0.34
C ASP A 175 -11.86 7.85 -0.20
N GLU A 176 -12.62 8.92 -0.50
CA GLU A 176 -14.08 8.90 -0.48
C GLU A 176 -14.66 7.91 -1.50
N LEU A 177 -14.05 7.80 -2.69
CA LEU A 177 -14.48 6.84 -3.69
C LEU A 177 -14.26 5.40 -3.24
N TYR A 178 -13.07 5.10 -2.68
CA TYR A 178 -12.74 3.75 -2.25
C TYR A 178 -13.42 3.37 -0.93
N GLU A 179 -13.34 4.22 0.09
CA GLU A 179 -13.87 3.89 1.42
C GLU A 179 -15.39 3.98 1.48
N ASP A 180 -15.99 5.08 0.98
CA ASP A 180 -17.42 5.28 1.09
C ASP A 180 -18.21 4.49 0.06
N TYR A 181 -17.81 4.54 -1.23
CA TYR A 181 -18.56 3.88 -2.28
C TYR A 181 -18.20 2.41 -2.43
N LEU A 182 -16.91 2.07 -2.60
CA LEU A 182 -16.52 0.71 -2.90
C LEU A 182 -16.58 -0.18 -1.65
N VAL A 183 -15.93 0.21 -0.56
CA VAL A 183 -15.86 -0.61 0.64
C VAL A 183 -17.17 -0.57 1.43
N THR A 184 -17.62 0.63 1.84
CA THR A 184 -18.75 0.75 2.76
C THR A 184 -20.08 0.42 2.08
N ARG A 185 -20.38 1.02 0.92
CA ARG A 185 -21.66 0.79 0.26
C ARG A 185 -21.71 -0.51 -0.52
N PHE A 186 -20.69 -0.80 -1.34
CA PHE A 186 -20.75 -1.97 -2.20
C PHE A 186 -20.35 -3.25 -1.45
N ILE A 187 -19.17 -3.29 -0.81
CA ILE A 187 -18.70 -4.51 -0.15
C ILE A 187 -19.54 -4.79 1.10
N TYR A 188 -19.52 -3.89 2.09
CA TYR A 188 -20.25 -4.12 3.34
C TYR A 188 -21.75 -3.93 3.19
N GLY A 189 -22.20 -2.94 2.44
CA GLY A 189 -23.60 -2.61 2.28
C GLY A 189 -24.38 -3.61 1.42
N THR A 190 -23.75 -4.27 0.46
CA THR A 190 -24.43 -5.16 -0.48
C THR A 190 -23.92 -6.58 -0.38
N LEU A 191 -22.65 -6.81 -0.62
CA LEU A 191 -22.05 -8.15 -0.68
C LEU A 191 -22.08 -8.85 0.69
N ALA A 192 -21.55 -8.20 1.72
CA ALA A 192 -21.50 -8.77 3.06
C ALA A 192 -22.90 -9.00 3.63
N ARG A 193 -23.84 -8.05 3.43
CA ARG A 193 -25.24 -8.25 3.83
C ARG A 193 -25.91 -9.39 3.08
N GLY A 194 -25.64 -9.54 1.79
CA GLY A 194 -26.17 -10.66 1.01
C GLY A 194 -25.65 -12.01 1.50
N LEU A 195 -24.38 -12.09 1.83
CA LEU A 195 -23.76 -13.29 2.40
C LEU A 195 -24.30 -13.59 3.80
N ASP A 196 -24.43 -12.58 4.67
CA ASP A 196 -25.01 -12.72 6.01
C ASP A 196 -26.48 -13.19 5.95
N TRP A 197 -27.26 -12.64 5.01
CA TRP A 197 -28.62 -13.11 4.76
C TRP A 197 -28.64 -14.57 4.29
N ALA A 198 -27.77 -14.96 3.36
CA ALA A 198 -27.71 -16.34 2.88
C ALA A 198 -27.28 -17.31 4.00
N ASP A 199 -26.32 -16.93 4.81
CA ASP A 199 -25.89 -17.71 5.96
C ASP A 199 -27.02 -17.92 6.96
N LYS A 200 -27.63 -16.86 7.44
CA LYS A 200 -28.73 -16.90 8.42
C LYS A 200 -30.02 -17.53 7.86
N SER A 201 -30.36 -17.25 6.60
CA SER A 201 -31.64 -17.67 6.03
C SER A 201 -31.59 -19.05 5.40
N ILE A 202 -30.47 -19.51 4.93
CA ILE A 202 -30.30 -20.79 4.25
C ILE A 202 -29.56 -21.78 5.15
N ILE A 203 -28.33 -21.47 5.50
CA ILE A 203 -27.42 -22.39 6.19
C ILE A 203 -27.91 -22.66 7.60
N ASP A 204 -28.12 -21.64 8.40
CA ASP A 204 -28.59 -21.78 9.78
C ASP A 204 -29.97 -22.44 9.87
N ARG A 205 -30.89 -22.07 8.99
CA ARG A 205 -32.22 -22.74 8.95
C ARG A 205 -32.09 -24.21 8.61
N LEU A 206 -31.25 -24.59 7.65
CA LEU A 206 -31.03 -25.97 7.26
C LEU A 206 -30.43 -26.78 8.43
N VAL A 207 -29.39 -26.27 9.06
CA VAL A 207 -28.78 -26.92 10.21
C VAL A 207 -29.74 -27.05 11.38
N ASN A 208 -30.49 -26.00 11.70
CA ASN A 208 -31.46 -26.00 12.76
C ASN A 208 -32.65 -26.96 12.46
N THR A 209 -33.08 -27.07 11.20
CA THR A 209 -34.11 -28.00 10.78
C THR A 209 -33.66 -29.45 10.95
N ILE A 210 -32.40 -29.75 10.55
CA ILE A 210 -31.82 -31.10 10.76
C ILE A 210 -31.75 -31.42 12.27
N GLY A 211 -31.27 -30.45 13.07
CA GLY A 211 -31.24 -30.62 14.53
C GLY A 211 -32.64 -30.84 15.13
N TRP A 212 -33.61 -30.06 14.70
CA TRP A 212 -35.01 -30.21 15.13
C TRP A 212 -35.60 -31.57 14.72
N LEU A 213 -35.38 -32.01 13.47
CA LEU A 213 -35.79 -33.33 13.01
C LEU A 213 -35.18 -34.46 13.86
N GLY A 214 -33.86 -34.37 14.12
CA GLY A 214 -33.18 -35.34 14.98
C GLY A 214 -33.75 -35.38 16.39
N ALA A 215 -34.02 -34.24 17.00
CA ALA A 215 -34.62 -34.13 18.31
C ALA A 215 -36.03 -34.71 18.36
N ASN A 216 -36.85 -34.42 17.35
CA ASN A 216 -38.22 -34.94 17.29
C ASN A 216 -38.28 -36.46 17.03
N ILE A 217 -37.48 -36.96 16.07
CA ILE A 217 -37.34 -38.38 15.80
C ILE A 217 -36.84 -39.12 17.05
N GLY A 218 -35.78 -38.58 17.67
CA GLY A 218 -35.25 -39.14 18.91
C GLY A 218 -36.29 -39.14 20.05
N GLY A 219 -37.07 -38.06 20.19
CA GLY A 219 -38.18 -37.97 21.13
C GLY A 219 -39.26 -39.04 20.90
N THR A 220 -39.63 -39.26 19.65
CA THR A 220 -40.61 -40.29 19.28
C THR A 220 -40.08 -41.70 19.55
N ILE A 221 -38.83 -41.98 19.20
CA ILE A 221 -38.19 -43.27 19.49
C ILE A 221 -38.11 -43.49 21.02
N ARG A 222 -37.80 -42.44 21.79
CA ARG A 222 -37.77 -42.54 23.25
C ARG A 222 -39.10 -42.88 23.85
N GLN A 223 -40.21 -42.38 23.30
CA GLN A 223 -41.55 -42.73 23.75
C GLN A 223 -41.89 -44.20 23.51
N ALA A 224 -41.37 -44.82 22.43
CA ALA A 224 -41.52 -46.23 22.16
C ALA A 224 -40.71 -47.12 23.15
N GLN A 225 -39.68 -46.53 23.81
CA GLN A 225 -38.88 -47.21 24.82
C GLN A 225 -39.55 -47.09 26.21
N THR A 226 -40.62 -47.83 26.44
CA THR A 226 -41.43 -47.78 27.68
C THR A 226 -40.73 -48.43 28.89
N GLY A 227 -39.61 -49.14 28.68
CA GLY A 227 -38.90 -49.88 29.73
C GLY A 227 -39.60 -51.13 30.20
N GLN A 228 -40.80 -51.43 29.68
CA GLN A 228 -41.58 -52.63 30.04
C GLN A 228 -41.13 -53.81 29.16
N LEU A 229 -40.50 -54.79 29.77
CA LEU A 229 -40.01 -56.02 29.09
C LEU A 229 -41.14 -56.73 28.28
N GLN A 230 -42.38 -56.73 28.82
CA GLN A 230 -43.55 -57.34 28.19
C GLN A 230 -43.88 -56.68 26.84
N GLY A 231 -43.79 -55.32 26.72
CA GLY A 231 -43.99 -54.59 25.50
C GLY A 231 -43.02 -54.97 24.39
N TYR A 232 -41.74 -55.11 24.74
CA TYR A 232 -40.73 -55.53 23.78
C TYR A 232 -40.95 -57.01 23.33
N GLY A 233 -41.36 -57.88 24.22
CA GLY A 233 -41.69 -59.25 23.88
C GLY A 233 -42.84 -59.35 22.86
N VAL A 234 -43.86 -58.55 23.05
CA VAL A 234 -45.01 -58.49 22.10
C VAL A 234 -44.54 -57.93 20.75
N ALA A 235 -43.72 -56.85 20.73
CA ALA A 235 -43.24 -56.28 19.50
C ALA A 235 -42.34 -57.22 18.69
N ILE A 236 -41.46 -57.99 19.35
CA ILE A 236 -40.63 -59.05 18.73
C ILE A 236 -41.57 -60.16 18.15
N SER A 237 -42.52 -60.64 18.90
CA SER A 237 -43.43 -61.67 18.45
C SER A 237 -44.23 -61.26 17.21
N VAL A 238 -44.75 -60.00 17.19
CA VAL A 238 -45.47 -59.46 16.03
C VAL A 238 -44.47 -59.29 14.84
N GLY A 239 -43.24 -58.87 15.04
CA GLY A 239 -42.24 -58.79 13.99
C GLY A 239 -41.96 -60.17 13.36
N ILE A 240 -41.78 -61.19 14.17
CA ILE A 240 -41.55 -62.55 13.69
C ILE A 240 -42.78 -63.09 12.88
N LEU A 241 -43.94 -62.87 13.37
CA LEU A 241 -45.20 -63.22 12.64
C LEU A 241 -45.34 -62.47 11.32
N PHE A 242 -44.98 -61.22 11.28
CA PHE A 242 -44.94 -60.39 10.06
C PHE A 242 -43.95 -60.94 9.02
N ILE A 243 -42.71 -61.23 9.45
CA ILE A 243 -41.67 -61.81 8.56
C ILE A 243 -42.16 -63.21 8.04
N LEU A 244 -42.73 -64.07 8.89
CA LEU A 244 -43.26 -65.36 8.49
C LEU A 244 -44.40 -65.20 7.50
N GLY A 245 -45.29 -64.24 7.72
CA GLY A 245 -46.42 -63.96 6.82
C GLY A 245 -45.93 -63.46 5.44
N LEU A 246 -44.92 -62.57 5.41
CA LEU A 246 -44.27 -62.17 4.16
C LEU A 246 -43.60 -63.35 3.44
N TYR A 247 -42.89 -64.17 4.17
CA TYR A 247 -42.25 -65.38 3.59
C TYR A 247 -43.25 -66.30 2.93
N LEU A 248 -44.37 -66.60 3.62
CA LEU A 248 -45.47 -67.47 3.08
C LEU A 248 -46.24 -66.83 1.92
N PHE A 249 -46.30 -65.50 1.84
CA PHE A 249 -46.92 -64.77 0.75
C PHE A 249 -46.12 -64.76 -0.54
N PHE A 250 -44.78 -64.78 -0.42
CA PHE A 250 -43.84 -64.76 -1.55
C PHE A 250 -43.36 -66.16 -1.95
N LEU A 251 -43.76 -67.22 -1.27
CA LEU A 251 -43.49 -68.62 -1.60
C LEU A 251 -44.63 -69.18 -2.36
#